data_d69c817b44fab28a3369fedf6b8ad52b
#
_entry.id   d69c817b44fab28a3369fedf6b8ad52b
#
_cell.length_a   1.000
_cell.length_b   1.000
_cell.length_c   1.000
_cell.angle_alpha   90.00
_cell.angle_beta   90.00
_cell.angle_gamma   90.00
#
_symmetry.space_group_name_H-M   'P 1'
#
loop_
_entity.id
_entity.type
_entity.pdbx_description
1 polymer ?
#
loop_
_entity_poly.entity_id
_entity_poly.type
_entity_poly.pdbx_seq_one_letter_code
_entity_poly.pdbx_strand_id
1 'polypeptide(L)'
;MAQNTWKMTETQKAFVGVLANYPDGVTMFDLKLAGQDFKTGSINTLITKGYVVTDGEKDFACDVVYNGVVVGKVTKSGKVYKLVQKD
;
A
#
# COMPACT_ATOMS: atom_id res chain seq x y z
N MET A 1 19.04 21.90 -19.69
CA MET A 1 18.68 20.59 -19.14
C MET A 1 17.43 20.67 -18.30
N ALA A 2 16.52 19.77 -18.55
CA ALA A 2 15.29 19.75 -17.76
C ALA A 2 15.58 19.27 -16.34
N GLN A 3 15.07 19.99 -15.38
CA GLN A 3 15.17 19.59 -13.99
C GLN A 3 13.91 18.83 -13.59
N ASN A 4 14.11 17.74 -12.92
CA ASN A 4 12.99 17.06 -12.31
C ASN A 4 12.64 17.79 -11.01
N THR A 5 11.57 18.57 -11.07
CA THR A 5 11.13 19.37 -9.93
C THR A 5 10.10 18.65 -9.07
N TRP A 6 9.76 17.41 -9.45
CA TRP A 6 8.77 16.65 -8.70
C TRP A 6 9.33 16.30 -7.31
N LYS A 7 8.52 16.55 -6.30
CA LYS A 7 8.86 16.22 -4.92
C LYS A 7 7.73 15.43 -4.30
N MET A 8 8.09 14.52 -3.41
CA MET A 8 7.09 13.77 -2.67
C MET A 8 6.31 14.69 -1.73
N THR A 9 5.01 14.45 -1.67
CA THR A 9 4.17 15.08 -0.64
C THR A 9 4.45 14.43 0.71
N GLU A 10 3.97 15.04 1.78
CA GLU A 10 4.12 14.46 3.12
C GLU A 10 3.48 13.07 3.20
N THR A 11 2.31 12.89 2.56
CA THR A 11 1.65 11.60 2.51
C THR A 11 2.51 10.54 1.80
N GLN A 12 3.12 10.94 0.68
CA GLN A 12 3.98 10.04 -0.08
C GLN A 12 5.24 9.67 0.70
N LYS A 13 5.84 10.64 1.39
CA LYS A 13 7.01 10.37 2.25
C LYS A 13 6.65 9.40 3.37
N ALA A 14 5.48 9.59 3.98
CA ALA A 14 5.01 8.70 5.03
C ALA A 14 4.82 7.28 4.51
N PHE A 15 4.24 7.13 3.32
CA PHE A 15 4.04 5.82 2.72
C PHE A 15 5.38 5.11 2.45
N VAL A 16 6.34 5.83 1.87
CA VAL A 16 7.68 5.28 1.61
C VAL A 16 8.35 4.87 2.92
N GLY A 17 8.23 5.69 3.96
CA GLY A 17 8.77 5.38 5.28
C GLY A 17 8.15 4.13 5.88
N VAL A 18 6.85 3.95 5.71
CA VAL A 18 6.17 2.75 6.19
C VAL A 18 6.64 1.53 5.42
N LEU A 19 6.75 1.62 4.09
CA LEU A 19 7.20 0.49 3.26
C LEU A 19 8.63 0.05 3.62
N ALA A 20 9.46 0.97 4.11
CA ALA A 20 10.81 0.62 4.54
C ALA A 20 10.81 -0.38 5.69
N ASN A 21 9.71 -0.47 6.46
CA ASN A 21 9.55 -1.43 7.54
C ASN A 21 9.02 -2.79 7.05
N TYR A 22 8.68 -2.90 5.77
CA TYR A 22 8.11 -4.13 5.20
C TYR A 22 8.91 -4.53 3.95
N PRO A 23 10.12 -5.05 4.13
CA PRO A 23 10.98 -5.38 2.97
C PRO A 23 10.38 -6.44 2.06
N ASP A 24 9.52 -7.29 2.58
CA ASP A 24 8.83 -8.32 1.79
C ASP A 24 7.53 -7.82 1.17
N GLY A 25 7.21 -6.55 1.40
CA GLY A 25 6.00 -5.95 0.86
C GLY A 25 4.85 -5.95 1.85
N VAL A 26 3.85 -5.12 1.57
CA VAL A 26 2.68 -4.96 2.42
C VAL A 26 1.48 -4.59 1.54
N THR A 27 0.29 -4.98 1.95
CA THR A 27 -0.93 -4.59 1.27
C THR A 27 -1.58 -3.40 1.97
N MET A 28 -2.45 -2.69 1.26
CA MET A 28 -3.22 -1.59 1.86
C MET A 28 -4.10 -2.09 3.00
N PHE A 29 -4.60 -3.32 2.90
CA PHE A 29 -5.41 -3.91 3.96
C PHE A 29 -4.60 -4.03 5.26
N ASP A 30 -3.35 -4.53 5.16
CA ASP A 30 -2.46 -4.63 6.31
C ASP A 30 -2.19 -3.26 6.92
N LEU A 31 -2.00 -2.24 6.08
CA LEU A 31 -1.75 -0.87 6.56
C LEU A 31 -2.97 -0.29 7.28
N LYS A 32 -4.17 -0.56 6.78
CA LYS A 32 -5.39 -0.11 7.45
C LYS A 32 -5.56 -0.78 8.81
N LEU A 33 -5.22 -2.05 8.92
CA LEU A 33 -5.26 -2.75 10.21
C LEU A 33 -4.28 -2.15 11.21
N ALA A 34 -3.17 -1.60 10.71
CA ALA A 34 -2.17 -0.94 11.55
C ALA A 34 -2.50 0.53 11.83
N GLY A 35 -3.67 1.01 11.40
CA GLY A 35 -4.08 2.39 11.59
C GLY A 35 -3.53 3.37 10.58
N GLN A 36 -2.96 2.88 9.49
CA GLN A 36 -2.42 3.72 8.41
C GLN A 36 -3.40 3.76 7.26
N ASP A 37 -3.68 4.95 6.74
CA ASP A 37 -4.58 5.12 5.61
C ASP A 37 -3.94 6.04 4.59
N PHE A 38 -3.76 5.53 3.38
CA PHE A 38 -3.12 6.26 2.30
C PHE A 38 -4.02 6.29 1.07
N LYS A 39 -4.00 7.41 0.36
CA LYS A 39 -4.79 7.56 -0.86
C LYS A 39 -4.13 6.83 -2.02
N THR A 40 -4.95 6.10 -2.77
CA THR A 40 -4.48 5.35 -3.93
C THR A 40 -3.78 6.25 -4.96
N GLY A 41 -4.28 7.47 -5.16
CA GLY A 41 -3.67 8.40 -6.10
C GLY A 41 -2.23 8.74 -5.75
N SER A 42 -1.93 8.94 -4.46
CA SER A 42 -0.56 9.19 -4.00
C SER A 42 0.35 8.00 -4.28
N ILE A 43 -0.17 6.79 -4.04
CA ILE A 43 0.58 5.56 -4.26
C ILE A 43 0.85 5.36 -5.75
N ASN A 44 -0.15 5.59 -6.61
CA ASN A 44 0.01 5.44 -8.06
C ASN A 44 1.07 6.39 -8.60
N THR A 45 1.17 7.59 -8.07
CA THR A 45 2.21 8.53 -8.45
C THR A 45 3.59 7.97 -8.12
N LEU A 46 3.75 7.39 -6.93
CA LEU A 46 5.01 6.77 -6.52
C LEU A 46 5.38 5.60 -7.43
N ILE A 47 4.40 4.81 -7.84
CA ILE A 47 4.62 3.71 -8.78
C ILE A 47 5.08 4.25 -10.13
N THR A 48 4.41 5.27 -10.65
CA THR A 48 4.75 5.91 -11.92
C THR A 48 6.16 6.49 -11.88
N LYS A 49 6.55 7.07 -10.75
CA LYS A 49 7.88 7.67 -10.59
C LYS A 49 8.98 6.65 -10.29
N GLY A 50 8.62 5.39 -10.10
CA GLY A 50 9.60 4.32 -9.91
C GLY A 50 10.10 4.12 -8.49
N TYR A 51 9.44 4.69 -7.49
CA TYR A 51 9.81 4.49 -6.09
C TYR A 51 9.17 3.26 -5.47
N VAL A 52 8.02 2.88 -5.98
CA VAL A 52 7.23 1.77 -5.44
C VAL A 52 6.87 0.83 -6.57
N VAL A 53 6.84 -0.45 -6.29
CA VAL A 53 6.46 -1.48 -7.25
C VAL A 53 5.40 -2.37 -6.61
N THR A 54 4.52 -2.94 -7.42
CA THR A 54 3.60 -3.97 -6.97
C THR A 54 4.24 -5.34 -7.23
N ASP A 55 4.17 -6.21 -6.24
CA ASP A 55 4.80 -7.53 -6.29
C ASP A 55 3.77 -8.60 -5.93
N GLY A 56 2.90 -8.90 -6.90
CA GLY A 56 1.87 -9.91 -6.74
C GLY A 56 0.69 -9.44 -5.90
N GLU A 57 -0.09 -10.40 -5.48
CA GLU A 57 -1.28 -10.16 -4.67
C GLU A 57 -1.28 -11.11 -3.49
N LYS A 58 -1.94 -10.70 -2.43
CA LYS A 58 -2.11 -11.51 -1.23
C LYS A 58 -3.59 -11.63 -0.92
N ASP A 59 -4.02 -12.84 -0.57
CA ASP A 59 -5.41 -13.11 -0.23
C ASP A 59 -5.61 -12.95 1.27
N PHE A 60 -6.76 -12.37 1.61
CA PHE A 60 -7.18 -12.18 3.01
C PHE A 60 -8.54 -12.79 3.24
N ALA A 61 -8.70 -13.43 4.38
CA ALA A 61 -10.03 -13.79 4.85
C ALA A 61 -10.60 -12.62 5.63
N CYS A 62 -11.74 -12.13 5.19
CA CYS A 62 -12.43 -11.00 5.82
C CYS A 62 -13.76 -11.46 6.36
N ASP A 63 -14.10 -11.04 7.58
CA ASP A 63 -15.40 -11.33 8.17
C ASP A 63 -16.46 -10.46 7.52
N VAL A 64 -17.59 -11.08 7.20
CA VAL A 64 -18.78 -10.35 6.77
C VAL A 64 -19.63 -10.10 8.02
N VAL A 65 -19.85 -8.83 8.33
CA VAL A 65 -20.59 -8.43 9.53
C VAL A 65 -21.95 -7.85 9.11
N TYR A 66 -23.00 -8.35 9.75
CA TYR A 66 -24.36 -7.86 9.55
C TYR A 66 -24.99 -7.61 10.90
N ASN A 67 -25.43 -6.39 11.14
CA ASN A 67 -26.01 -5.96 12.43
C ASN A 67 -25.12 -6.31 13.62
N GLY A 68 -23.81 -6.14 13.48
CA GLY A 68 -22.85 -6.41 14.54
C GLY A 68 -22.51 -7.88 14.74
N VAL A 69 -23.02 -8.76 13.90
CA VAL A 69 -22.80 -10.20 14.00
C VAL A 69 -22.02 -10.68 12.79
N VAL A 70 -20.99 -11.50 13.01
CA VAL A 70 -20.26 -12.13 11.92
C VAL A 70 -21.12 -13.23 11.31
N VAL A 71 -21.52 -13.05 10.06
CA VAL A 71 -22.39 -13.99 9.37
C VAL A 71 -21.68 -14.87 8.36
N GLY A 72 -20.39 -14.62 8.13
CA GLY A 72 -19.59 -15.41 7.20
C GLY A 72 -18.24 -14.79 6.96
N LYS A 73 -17.49 -15.39 6.02
CA LYS A 73 -16.20 -14.91 5.62
C LYS A 73 -16.10 -14.87 4.11
N VAL A 74 -15.38 -13.88 3.59
CA VAL A 74 -15.08 -13.78 2.16
C VAL A 74 -13.59 -13.65 2.00
N THR A 75 -13.07 -14.13 0.88
CA THR A 75 -11.66 -13.94 0.53
C THR A 75 -11.54 -12.73 -0.38
N LYS A 76 -10.64 -11.82 -0.03
CA LYS A 76 -10.34 -10.65 -0.84
C LYS A 76 -8.87 -10.64 -1.17
N SER A 77 -8.53 -10.11 -2.35
CA SER A 77 -7.14 -9.98 -2.78
C SER A 77 -6.73 -8.52 -2.73
N GLY A 78 -5.49 -8.29 -2.34
CA GLY A 78 -4.91 -6.97 -2.35
C GLY A 78 -3.53 -7.00 -2.95
N LYS A 79 -3.17 -5.95 -3.69
CA LYS A 79 -1.84 -5.84 -4.27
C LYS A 79 -0.80 -5.63 -3.18
N VAL A 80 0.34 -6.27 -3.34
CA VAL A 80 1.47 -6.12 -2.43
C VAL A 80 2.35 -4.99 -2.96
N TYR A 81 2.61 -4.00 -2.13
CA TYR A 81 3.46 -2.86 -2.47
C TYR A 81 4.81 -2.99 -1.80
N LYS A 82 5.86 -2.72 -2.55
CA LYS A 82 7.25 -2.76 -2.05
C LYS A 82 8.00 -1.54 -2.54
N LEU A 83 9.03 -1.16 -1.79
CA LEU A 83 9.98 -0.17 -2.28
C LEU A 83 10.85 -0.79 -3.36
N VAL A 84 11.13 0.00 -4.39
CA VAL A 84 12.07 -0.41 -5.43
C VAL A 84 13.46 -0.40 -4.84
N GLN A 85 14.16 -1.53 -4.96
CA GLN A 85 15.56 -1.61 -4.52
C GLN A 85 16.43 -0.94 -5.57
N LYS A 86 17.19 0.03 -5.13
CA LYS A 86 18.16 0.70 -6.00
C LYS A 86 19.56 0.49 -5.45
N ASP A 87 20.39 0.03 -6.30
CA ASP A 87 21.80 -0.17 -5.98
C ASP A 87 22.59 1.12 -6.21
#